data_ac39095b9aa0f533cb85da32d3cbfbee
#
_entry.id   ac39095b9aa0f533cb85da32d3cbfbee
#
_cell.length_a   1.000
_cell.length_b   1.000
_cell.length_c   1.000
_cell.angle_alpha   90.00
_cell.angle_beta   90.00
_cell.angle_gamma   90.00
#
_symmetry.space_group_name_H-M   'P 1'
#
loop_
_entity.id
_entity.type
_entity.pdbx_description
1 polymer ?
#
loop_
_entity_poly.entity_id
_entity_poly.type
_entity_poly.pdbx_seq_one_letter_code
_entity_poly.pdbx_strand_id
1 'polypeptide(L)' 'MQKNELKIKEIMQEKGISVTQMSKKLGVTRQSLYRCLNGNPTMNRLKEIADILDVSPKDLFGDEKKD' A
#
# COMPACT_ATOMS: atom_id res chain seq x y z
N MET A 1 12.34 3.92 -15.39
CA MET A 1 11.86 3.93 -15.09
C MET A 1 10.92 3.39 -14.51
N GLN A 2 10.38 3.28 -13.84
CA GLN A 2 9.56 2.79 -13.33
C GLN A 2 8.46 3.31 -13.20
N LYS A 3 7.63 3.22 -13.15
CA LYS A 3 6.61 3.65 -13.30
C LYS A 3 5.55 3.17 -12.54
N ASN A 4 4.60 2.96 -12.31
CA ASN A 4 3.54 2.28 -11.61
C ASN A 4 3.87 1.86 -10.21
N GLU A 5 4.71 2.62 -9.57
CA GLU A 5 4.98 2.33 -8.19
C GLU A 5 3.77 2.67 -7.34
N LEU A 6 3.52 1.82 -6.37
CA LEU A 6 2.46 2.09 -5.42
C LEU A 6 2.93 3.12 -4.41
N LYS A 7 2.03 3.97 -4.00
CA LYS A 7 2.35 5.02 -3.04
C LYS A 7 2.06 4.60 -1.60
N ILE A 8 1.94 3.31 -1.37
CA ILE A 8 1.55 2.82 -0.06
C ILE A 8 2.53 3.26 1.02
N LYS A 9 3.83 3.14 0.75
CA LYS A 9 4.84 3.52 1.72
C LYS A 9 4.75 4.99 2.08
N GLU A 10 4.55 5.83 1.07
CA GLU A 10 4.45 7.27 1.30
C GLU A 10 3.25 7.59 2.17
N ILE A 11 2.13 6.97 1.86
CA ILE A 11 0.91 7.22 2.62
C ILE A 11 1.07 6.71 4.04
N MET A 12 1.71 5.57 4.21
CA MET A 12 1.98 5.04 5.55
C MET A 12 2.80 6.03 6.36
N GLN A 13 3.82 6.61 5.74
CA GLN A 13 4.64 7.60 6.44
C GLN A 13 3.84 8.83 6.82
N GLU A 14 3.02 9.30 5.91
CA GLU A 14 2.19 10.47 6.18
C GLU A 14 1.25 10.23 7.35
N LYS A 15 0.77 9.01 7.49
CA LYS A 15 -0.18 8.69 8.54
C LYS A 15 0.49 8.13 9.79
N GLY A 16 1.81 8.01 9.77
CA GLY A 16 2.54 7.54 10.93
C GLY A 16 2.36 6.07 11.22
N ILE A 17 2.12 5.28 10.19
CA ILE A 17 1.90 3.84 10.34
C ILE A 17 3.16 3.10 9.88
N SER A 18 3.74 2.30 10.76
CA SER A 18 4.92 1.52 10.41
C SER A 18 4.53 0.22 9.72
N VAL A 19 5.53 -0.42 9.11
CA VAL A 19 5.31 -1.71 8.47
C VAL A 19 4.81 -2.73 9.49
N THR A 20 5.38 -2.72 10.69
CA THR A 20 4.96 -3.64 11.74
C THR A 20 3.49 -3.42 12.08
N GLN A 21 3.09 -2.16 12.24
CA GLN A 21 1.70 -1.86 12.55
C GLN A 21 0.78 -2.29 11.43
N MET A 22 1.17 -2.00 10.19
CA MET A 22 0.35 -2.36 9.04
C MET A 22 0.18 -3.86 8.93
N SER A 23 1.26 -4.62 9.12
CA SER A 23 1.18 -6.07 9.02
C SER A 23 0.24 -6.64 10.08
N LYS A 24 0.28 -6.07 11.28
CA LYS A 24 -0.63 -6.52 12.34
C LYS A 24 -2.07 -6.21 12.00
N LYS A 25 -2.31 -5.03 11.46
CA LYS A 25 -3.68 -4.64 11.10
C LYS A 25 -4.22 -5.50 9.97
N LEU A 26 -3.35 -5.91 9.06
CA LEU A 26 -3.75 -6.78 7.95
C LEU A 26 -3.81 -8.25 8.35
N GLY A 27 -3.16 -8.61 9.44
CA GLY A 27 -3.11 -10.01 9.85
C GLY A 27 -2.16 -10.83 9.00
N VAL A 28 -1.10 -10.21 8.51
CA VAL A 28 -0.10 -10.89 7.69
C VAL A 28 1.28 -10.68 8.28
N THR A 29 2.24 -11.46 7.77
CA THR A 29 3.64 -11.27 8.19
C THR A 29 4.21 -10.05 7.49
N ARG A 30 5.32 -9.55 8.06
CA ARG A 30 6.00 -8.43 7.42
C ARG A 30 6.51 -8.80 6.04
N GLN A 31 6.96 -10.04 5.87
CA GLN A 31 7.42 -10.49 4.56
C GLN A 31 6.30 -10.43 3.53
N SER A 32 5.11 -10.88 3.92
CA SER A 32 3.96 -10.81 3.02
C SER A 32 3.64 -9.37 2.68
N LEU A 33 3.73 -8.50 3.67
CA LEU A 33 3.44 -7.08 3.43
C LEU A 33 4.47 -6.48 2.46
N TYR A 34 5.74 -6.80 2.65
CA TYR A 34 6.77 -6.28 1.74
C TYR A 34 6.51 -6.72 0.31
N ARG A 35 6.03 -7.95 0.14
CA ARG A 35 5.66 -8.40 -1.21
C ARG A 35 4.57 -7.53 -1.79
N CYS A 36 3.60 -7.18 -0.97
CA CYS A 36 2.51 -6.32 -1.44
C CYS A 36 3.03 -4.94 -1.80
N LEU A 37 3.99 -4.44 -1.04
CA LEU A 37 4.52 -3.10 -1.29
C LEU A 37 5.41 -3.03 -2.52
N ASN A 38 6.09 -4.13 -2.81
CA ASN A 38 7.07 -4.14 -3.90
C ASN A 38 6.61 -4.89 -5.13
N GLY A 39 5.48 -5.56 -5.05
CA GLY A 39 5.01 -6.39 -6.15
C GLY A 39 3.64 -6.00 -6.62
N ASN A 40 2.88 -7.01 -6.99
CA ASN A 40 1.53 -6.81 -7.50
C ASN A 40 0.51 -7.39 -6.53
N PRO A 41 0.09 -6.63 -5.54
CA PRO A 41 -0.90 -7.14 -4.60
C PRO A 41 -2.23 -7.36 -5.31
N THR A 42 -3.02 -8.27 -4.76
CA THR A 42 -4.36 -8.48 -5.30
C THR A 42 -5.23 -7.26 -5.01
N MET A 43 -6.33 -7.15 -5.76
CA MET A 43 -7.26 -6.06 -5.51
C MET A 43 -7.83 -6.12 -4.11
N ASN A 44 -8.10 -7.33 -3.62
CA ASN A 44 -8.62 -7.46 -2.26
C ASN A 44 -7.62 -6.90 -1.25
N ARG A 45 -6.35 -7.21 -1.44
CA ARG A 45 -5.33 -6.72 -0.53
C ARG A 45 -5.21 -5.20 -0.61
N LEU A 46 -5.30 -4.66 -1.82
CA LEU A 46 -5.26 -3.22 -1.98
C LEU A 46 -6.41 -2.54 -1.27
N LYS A 47 -7.60 -3.13 -1.36
CA LYS A 47 -8.75 -2.58 -0.67
C LYS A 47 -8.56 -2.60 0.84
N GLU A 48 -7.99 -3.68 1.36
CA GLU A 48 -7.73 -3.78 2.79
C GLU A 48 -6.73 -2.71 3.25
N ILE A 49 -5.67 -2.55 2.47
CA ILE A 49 -4.66 -1.55 2.80
C ILE A 49 -5.26 -0.15 2.77
N ALA A 50 -6.03 0.14 1.73
CA ALA A 50 -6.67 1.45 1.61
C ALA A 50 -7.61 1.71 2.78
N ASP A 51 -8.35 0.69 3.18
CA ASP A 51 -9.27 0.84 4.29
C ASP A 51 -8.53 1.17 5.58
N ILE A 52 -7.41 0.49 5.83
CA ILE A 52 -6.61 0.75 7.03
C ILE A 52 -6.04 2.15 6.98
N LEU A 53 -5.62 2.61 5.81
CA LEU A 53 -5.05 3.93 5.65
C LEU A 53 -6.10 5.03 5.50
N ASP A 54 -7.36 4.63 5.43
CA ASP A 54 -8.47 5.57 5.30
C ASP A 54 -8.36 6.40 4.01
N VAL A 55 -8.04 5.73 2.93
CA VAL A 55 -7.95 6.36 1.61
C VAL A 55 -8.65 5.45 0.61
N SER A 56 -8.87 5.96 -0.59
CA SER A 56 -9.44 5.15 -1.66
C SER A 56 -8.38 4.23 -2.24
N PRO A 57 -8.75 3.03 -2.69
CA PRO A 57 -7.77 2.14 -3.31
C PRO A 57 -7.00 2.79 -4.46
N LYS A 58 -7.65 3.64 -5.24
CA LYS A 58 -6.99 4.29 -6.35
C LYS A 58 -5.90 5.26 -5.88
N ASP A 59 -6.00 5.75 -4.66
CA ASP A 59 -4.98 6.64 -4.11
C ASP A 59 -3.68 5.92 -3.85
N LEU A 60 -3.70 4.61 -3.86
CA LEU A 60 -2.50 3.83 -3.64
C LEU A 60 -1.62 3.74 -4.88
N PHE A 61 -2.17 4.09 -6.04
CA PHE A 61 -1.42 4.02 -7.30
C PHE A 61 -0.72 5.33 -7.55
N GLY A 62 0.51 5.24 -7.90
CA GLY A 62 1.31 6.44 -8.10
C GLY A 62 1.16 7.10 -9.42
N ASP A 63 0.41 7.10 -10.20
CA ASP A 63 0.35 7.61 -11.45
C ASP A 63 0.18 8.75 -11.96
N GLU A 64 0.33 8.93 -12.51
CA GLU A 64 0.29 9.59 -13.04
C GLU A 64 -0.06 9.82 -14.09
N LYS A 65 -0.36 10.13 -14.65
CA LYS A 65 -0.58 10.27 -15.56
C LYS A 65 -0.69 10.84 -16.29
N LYS A 66 -0.72 11.32 -16.72
CA LYS A 66 -0.82 11.83 -17.27
C LYS A 66 -1.07 12.08 -18.00
N ASP A 67 -1.24 12.35 -18.43
CA ASP A 67 -1.47 12.66 -19.03
C ASP A 67 -1.64 12.81 -19.36
#